data_e5697244d8a47c1f539a13403fb90ff4
#
_entry.id   e5697244d8a47c1f539a13403fb90ff4
#
_cell.length_a   1.000
_cell.length_b   1.000
_cell.length_c   1.000
_cell.angle_alpha   90.00
_cell.angle_beta   90.00
_cell.angle_gamma   90.00
#
_symmetry.space_group_name_H-M   'P 1'
#
loop_
_entity.id
_entity.type
_entity.pdbx_description
1 polymer ?
#
loop_
_entity_poly.entity_id
_entity_poly.type
_entity_poly.pdbx_seq_one_letter_code
_entity_poly.pdbx_strand_id
1 'polypeptide(L)'
;MKIGIVIPAHNEEQNLSACLQSIKHAIQHIGHGQVEILVVLDSCTDQSLMIVKSHQMNWLECNFACVGKARDLGIRQLIDQGVTWVACTDADTIVDPDWLLCQMRHQPTDAICGIVILDDLSHLSIQQQQKYLTHYQDMMDHQHIHGANLSFSAEAYIQAGGFEPIPCHEDVSLIEKFIKQCCKITWSNLVRVTTSSRLNGRAPEGLSYFLKHL
;
A
#
# COMPACT_ATOMS: atom_id res chain seq x y z
N MET A 1 7.05 -17.34 -8.40
CA MET A 1 6.52 -15.95 -8.33
C MET A 1 7.59 -15.08 -7.71
N LYS A 2 7.99 -13.99 -8.36
CA LYS A 2 8.87 -12.96 -7.81
C LYS A 2 7.99 -11.80 -7.35
N ILE A 3 8.08 -11.44 -6.07
CA ILE A 3 7.24 -10.41 -5.45
C ILE A 3 8.03 -9.10 -5.40
N GLY A 4 7.40 -7.99 -5.77
CA GLY A 4 7.92 -6.64 -5.59
C GLY A 4 7.06 -5.86 -4.61
N ILE A 5 7.67 -5.25 -3.60
CA ILE A 5 6.99 -4.38 -2.65
C ILE A 5 7.38 -2.94 -2.98
N VAL A 6 6.39 -2.09 -3.28
CA VAL A 6 6.59 -0.67 -3.54
C VAL A 6 6.06 0.16 -2.38
N ILE A 7 6.87 1.14 -1.93
CA ILE A 7 6.58 1.99 -0.79
C ILE A 7 6.83 3.45 -1.20
N PRO A 8 5.81 4.22 -1.57
CA PRO A 8 5.95 5.65 -1.76
C PRO A 8 6.15 6.34 -0.42
N ALA A 9 7.10 7.26 -0.34
CA ALA A 9 7.40 8.01 0.88
C ALA A 9 7.59 9.50 0.57
N HIS A 10 6.95 10.36 1.36
CA HIS A 10 7.16 11.80 1.34
C HIS A 10 7.27 12.32 2.77
N ASN A 11 8.50 12.60 3.25
CA ASN A 11 8.78 13.05 4.60
C ASN A 11 8.20 12.14 5.69
N GLU A 12 8.61 10.87 5.72
CA GLU A 12 8.13 9.84 6.64
C GLU A 12 9.19 9.37 7.65
N GLU A 13 10.11 10.25 8.04
CA GLU A 13 11.19 9.90 8.98
C GLU A 13 10.72 9.27 10.29
N GLN A 14 9.49 9.56 10.73
CA GLN A 14 8.94 9.02 11.98
C GLN A 14 8.42 7.59 11.86
N ASN A 15 7.91 7.19 10.68
CA ASN A 15 7.17 5.95 10.49
C ASN A 15 7.92 4.92 9.65
N LEU A 16 8.74 5.38 8.70
CA LEU A 16 9.36 4.54 7.66
C LEU A 16 10.19 3.39 8.23
N SER A 17 10.89 3.59 9.35
CA SER A 17 11.69 2.53 9.97
C SER A 17 10.82 1.36 10.45
N ALA A 18 9.69 1.64 11.10
CA ALA A 18 8.75 0.63 11.58
C ALA A 18 8.07 -0.10 10.40
N CYS A 19 7.69 0.64 9.35
CA CYS A 19 7.17 0.08 8.11
C CYS A 19 8.16 -0.95 7.52
N LEU A 20 9.41 -0.57 7.31
CA LEU A 20 10.45 -1.44 6.75
C LEU A 20 10.73 -2.68 7.62
N GLN A 21 10.68 -2.54 8.95
CA GLN A 21 10.85 -3.65 9.87
C GLN A 21 9.69 -4.65 9.77
N SER A 22 8.43 -4.17 9.68
CA SER A 22 7.26 -5.05 9.53
C SER A 22 7.32 -5.85 8.23
N ILE A 23 7.75 -5.23 7.13
CA ILE A 23 7.92 -5.90 5.84
C ILE A 23 9.01 -6.98 5.91
N LYS A 24 10.16 -6.68 6.53
CA LYS A 24 11.22 -7.69 6.76
C LYS A 24 10.69 -8.89 7.54
N HIS A 25 9.86 -8.64 8.55
CA HIS A 25 9.24 -9.69 9.33
C HIS A 25 8.28 -10.53 8.48
N ALA A 26 7.40 -9.90 7.69
CA ALA A 26 6.49 -10.61 6.78
C ALA A 26 7.23 -11.47 5.74
N ILE A 27 8.41 -11.01 5.26
CA ILE A 27 9.25 -11.80 4.34
C ILE A 27 9.77 -13.07 5.02
N GLN A 28 10.13 -13.03 6.29
CA GLN A 28 10.59 -14.22 7.02
C GLN A 28 9.50 -15.30 7.12
N HIS A 29 8.23 -14.92 7.16
CA HIS A 29 7.09 -15.84 7.25
C HIS A 29 6.82 -16.63 5.96
N ILE A 30 7.26 -16.15 4.80
CA ILE A 30 7.05 -16.86 3.53
C ILE A 30 8.17 -17.85 3.18
N GLY A 31 9.23 -17.91 3.99
CA GLY A 31 10.34 -18.87 3.85
C GLY A 31 11.19 -18.63 2.60
N HIS A 32 10.90 -19.31 1.51
CA HIS A 32 11.65 -19.22 0.26
C HIS A 32 10.85 -18.47 -0.79
N GLY A 33 11.12 -17.19 -0.97
CA GLY A 33 10.54 -16.35 -2.03
C GLY A 33 11.54 -15.29 -2.47
N GLN A 34 11.56 -14.95 -3.75
CA GLN A 34 12.29 -13.77 -4.21
C GLN A 34 11.40 -12.55 -3.96
N VAL A 35 11.81 -11.71 -3.00
CA VAL A 35 11.13 -10.46 -2.68
C VAL A 35 12.09 -9.30 -2.89
N GLU A 36 11.67 -8.35 -3.71
CA GLU A 36 12.35 -7.08 -3.93
C GLU A 36 11.58 -5.97 -3.23
N ILE A 37 12.26 -5.13 -2.45
CA ILE A 37 11.66 -3.96 -1.80
C ILE A 37 12.21 -2.71 -2.47
N LEU A 38 11.33 -1.80 -2.84
CA LEU A 38 11.69 -0.53 -3.46
C LEU A 38 10.94 0.62 -2.77
N VAL A 39 11.69 1.51 -2.14
CA VAL A 39 11.16 2.76 -1.57
C VAL A 39 11.27 3.87 -2.60
N VAL A 40 10.18 4.57 -2.88
CA VAL A 40 10.17 5.73 -3.78
C VAL A 40 10.04 7.00 -2.95
N LEU A 41 11.14 7.72 -2.83
CA LEU A 41 11.25 8.98 -2.07
C LEU A 41 10.79 10.13 -2.97
N ASP A 42 9.55 10.59 -2.80
CA ASP A 42 8.98 11.67 -3.59
C ASP A 42 9.09 13.00 -2.85
N SER A 43 9.95 13.88 -3.33
CA SER A 43 10.13 15.24 -2.79
C SER A 43 10.47 15.25 -1.28
N CYS A 44 11.24 14.27 -0.80
CA CYS A 44 11.66 14.19 0.61
C CYS A 44 12.71 15.25 0.95
N THR A 45 12.55 15.88 2.11
CA THR A 45 13.47 16.90 2.66
C THR A 45 13.92 16.57 4.08
N ASP A 46 13.39 15.49 4.67
CA ASP A 46 13.68 14.99 6.01
C ASP A 46 14.73 13.84 6.01
N GLN A 47 14.80 13.08 7.09
CA GLN A 47 15.73 11.96 7.23
C GLN A 47 15.28 10.65 6.55
N SER A 48 14.18 10.65 5.78
CA SER A 48 13.66 9.42 5.14
C SER A 48 14.71 8.68 4.31
N LEU A 49 15.53 9.39 3.53
CA LEU A 49 16.63 8.78 2.75
C LEU A 49 17.66 8.08 3.65
N MET A 50 18.04 8.70 4.76
CA MET A 50 19.01 8.11 5.69
C MET A 50 18.46 6.84 6.35
N ILE A 51 17.15 6.81 6.64
CA ILE A 51 16.47 5.62 7.17
C ILE A 51 16.51 4.48 6.15
N VAL A 52 16.15 4.75 4.89
CA VAL A 52 16.20 3.74 3.83
C VAL A 52 17.59 3.14 3.69
N LYS A 53 18.63 3.98 3.68
CA LYS A 53 20.05 3.56 3.62
C LYS A 53 20.44 2.72 4.83
N SER A 54 20.04 3.10 6.04
CA SER A 54 20.35 2.36 7.27
C SER A 54 19.70 0.96 7.29
N HIS A 55 18.53 0.82 6.67
CA HIS A 55 17.86 -0.46 6.47
C HIS A 55 18.40 -1.29 5.29
N GLN A 56 19.35 -0.75 4.50
CA GLN A 56 19.93 -1.37 3.30
C GLN A 56 18.86 -1.73 2.25
N MET A 57 17.88 -0.85 2.07
CA MET A 57 16.82 -1.01 1.07
C MET A 57 17.19 -0.33 -0.24
N ASN A 58 16.64 -0.84 -1.35
CA ASN A 58 16.69 -0.14 -2.64
C ASN A 58 15.75 1.07 -2.62
N TRP A 59 16.13 2.15 -3.30
CA TRP A 59 15.31 3.34 -3.40
C TRP A 59 15.42 4.03 -4.76
N LEU A 60 14.41 4.83 -5.07
CA LEU A 60 14.39 5.83 -6.13
C LEU A 60 14.05 7.19 -5.52
N GLU A 61 14.56 8.25 -6.11
CA GLU A 61 14.19 9.62 -5.75
C GLU A 61 13.45 10.26 -6.93
N CYS A 62 12.37 10.99 -6.63
CA CYS A 62 11.59 11.74 -7.61
C CYS A 62 11.00 13.01 -6.99
N ASN A 63 10.45 13.89 -7.83
CA ASN A 63 9.86 15.16 -7.41
C ASN A 63 8.50 15.35 -8.08
N PHE A 64 7.59 14.40 -7.87
CA PHE A 64 6.26 14.44 -8.47
C PHE A 64 5.22 15.09 -7.58
N ALA A 65 5.41 15.06 -6.26
CA ALA A 65 4.39 15.42 -5.26
C ALA A 65 3.04 14.74 -5.57
N CYS A 66 3.10 13.47 -6.00
CA CYS A 66 1.95 12.70 -6.45
C CYS A 66 2.19 11.21 -6.18
N VAL A 67 1.43 10.65 -5.24
CA VAL A 67 1.59 9.25 -4.78
C VAL A 67 1.39 8.24 -5.90
N GLY A 68 0.40 8.45 -6.79
CA GLY A 68 0.16 7.58 -7.94
C GLY A 68 1.36 7.53 -8.90
N LYS A 69 1.98 8.67 -9.19
CA LYS A 69 3.21 8.73 -10.01
C LYS A 69 4.40 8.06 -9.33
N ALA A 70 4.56 8.27 -8.03
CA ALA A 70 5.65 7.65 -7.28
C ALA A 70 5.48 6.13 -7.25
N ARG A 71 4.27 5.61 -7.00
CA ARG A 71 3.98 4.17 -7.10
C ARG A 71 4.24 3.63 -8.50
N ASP A 72 3.72 4.29 -9.56
CA ASP A 72 3.92 3.84 -10.95
C ASP A 72 5.39 3.74 -11.32
N LEU A 73 6.21 4.73 -10.94
CA LEU A 73 7.65 4.71 -11.16
C LEU A 73 8.30 3.48 -10.51
N GLY A 74 8.02 3.23 -9.24
CA GLY A 74 8.58 2.09 -8.51
C GLY A 74 8.10 0.74 -9.06
N ILE A 75 6.82 0.64 -9.40
CA ILE A 75 6.24 -0.59 -9.95
C ILE A 75 6.85 -0.94 -11.30
N ARG A 76 6.99 0.02 -12.22
CA ARG A 76 7.63 -0.21 -13.52
C ARG A 76 9.06 -0.68 -13.37
N GLN A 77 9.83 -0.05 -12.49
CA GLN A 77 11.20 -0.47 -12.17
C GLN A 77 11.25 -1.92 -11.65
N LEU A 78 10.32 -2.31 -10.77
CA LEU A 78 10.24 -3.67 -10.26
C LEU A 78 9.84 -4.68 -11.35
N ILE A 79 8.89 -4.33 -12.22
CA ILE A 79 8.47 -5.16 -13.35
C ILE A 79 9.62 -5.36 -14.34
N ASP A 80 10.39 -4.33 -14.65
CA ASP A 80 11.57 -4.41 -15.52
C ASP A 80 12.65 -5.33 -14.92
N GLN A 81 12.67 -5.49 -13.60
CA GLN A 81 13.52 -6.46 -12.90
C GLN A 81 12.92 -7.87 -12.82
N GLY A 82 11.81 -8.13 -13.50
CA GLY A 82 11.17 -9.44 -13.58
C GLY A 82 10.22 -9.78 -12.44
N VAL A 83 9.75 -8.78 -11.68
CA VAL A 83 8.67 -8.95 -10.70
C VAL A 83 7.39 -9.35 -11.43
N THR A 84 6.70 -10.38 -10.90
CA THR A 84 5.45 -10.90 -11.46
C THR A 84 4.23 -10.62 -10.57
N TRP A 85 4.45 -10.29 -9.30
CA TRP A 85 3.42 -9.90 -8.33
C TRP A 85 3.88 -8.65 -7.58
N VAL A 86 3.05 -7.61 -7.57
CA VAL A 86 3.33 -6.35 -6.89
C VAL A 86 2.46 -6.24 -5.65
N ALA A 87 3.05 -5.81 -4.55
CA ALA A 87 2.35 -5.47 -3.31
C ALA A 87 2.64 -4.00 -2.95
N CYS A 88 1.59 -3.20 -2.82
CA CYS A 88 1.68 -1.79 -2.42
C CYS A 88 1.40 -1.64 -0.93
N THR A 89 2.20 -0.84 -0.25
CA THR A 89 1.93 -0.37 1.10
C THR A 89 2.46 1.06 1.25
N ASP A 90 2.02 1.79 2.28
CA ASP A 90 2.45 3.16 2.52
C ASP A 90 3.56 3.22 3.58
N ALA A 91 4.34 4.30 3.58
CA ALA A 91 5.50 4.46 4.44
C ALA A 91 5.15 4.67 5.93
N ASP A 92 3.89 4.96 6.25
CA ASP A 92 3.32 5.07 7.60
C ASP A 92 2.46 3.88 8.00
N THR A 93 2.64 2.75 7.31
CA THR A 93 1.84 1.54 7.45
C THR A 93 2.69 0.37 7.94
N ILE A 94 2.15 -0.39 8.87
CA ILE A 94 2.71 -1.64 9.41
C ILE A 94 1.95 -2.81 8.79
N VAL A 95 2.65 -3.69 8.10
CA VAL A 95 2.03 -4.89 7.53
C VAL A 95 2.00 -6.01 8.57
N ASP A 96 0.95 -6.84 8.55
CA ASP A 96 0.85 -8.02 9.41
C ASP A 96 1.94 -9.05 9.05
N PRO A 97 2.42 -9.85 10.02
CA PRO A 97 3.43 -10.87 9.76
C PRO A 97 3.05 -11.85 8.64
N ASP A 98 1.77 -12.17 8.52
CA ASP A 98 1.24 -13.07 7.48
C ASP A 98 0.79 -12.36 6.20
N TRP A 99 1.04 -11.05 6.06
CA TRP A 99 0.59 -10.23 4.95
C TRP A 99 0.93 -10.80 3.57
N LEU A 100 2.19 -11.19 3.35
CA LEU A 100 2.63 -11.83 2.11
C LEU A 100 2.12 -13.26 1.98
N LEU A 101 2.12 -14.02 3.07
CA LEU A 101 1.64 -15.39 3.09
C LEU A 101 0.15 -15.48 2.71
N CYS A 102 -0.67 -14.57 3.22
CA CYS A 102 -2.09 -14.48 2.87
C CYS A 102 -2.28 -14.14 1.39
N GLN A 103 -1.49 -13.21 0.83
CA GLN A 103 -1.53 -12.91 -0.60
C GLN A 103 -1.20 -14.14 -1.46
N MET A 104 -0.18 -14.91 -1.07
CA MET A 104 0.20 -16.14 -1.78
C MET A 104 -0.89 -17.22 -1.72
N ARG A 105 -1.61 -17.33 -0.59
CA ARG A 105 -2.71 -18.30 -0.41
C ARG A 105 -3.93 -17.99 -1.27
N HIS A 106 -4.13 -16.77 -1.68
CA HIS A 106 -5.23 -16.35 -2.56
C HIS A 106 -4.96 -16.63 -4.04
N GLN A 107 -3.76 -17.07 -4.40
CA GLN A 107 -3.46 -17.40 -5.79
C GLN A 107 -4.25 -18.66 -6.29
N PRO A 108 -4.73 -18.70 -7.55
CA PRO A 108 -4.55 -17.65 -8.57
C PRO A 108 -5.61 -16.53 -8.48
N THR A 109 -5.15 -15.29 -8.49
CA THR A 109 -5.97 -14.10 -8.58
C THR A 109 -5.17 -13.00 -9.32
N ASP A 110 -5.85 -12.01 -9.94
CA ASP A 110 -5.18 -10.91 -10.64
C ASP A 110 -4.90 -9.73 -9.73
N ALA A 111 -5.76 -9.52 -8.72
CA ALA A 111 -5.58 -8.48 -7.72
C ALA A 111 -6.15 -8.88 -6.36
N ILE A 112 -5.64 -8.27 -5.30
CA ILE A 112 -6.14 -8.40 -3.93
C ILE A 112 -6.31 -7.02 -3.35
N CYS A 113 -7.51 -6.70 -2.87
CA CYS A 113 -7.80 -5.57 -2.01
C CYS A 113 -7.84 -6.08 -0.57
N GLY A 114 -6.88 -5.64 0.24
CA GLY A 114 -6.83 -5.95 1.66
C GLY A 114 -7.48 -4.88 2.52
N ILE A 115 -7.61 -5.14 3.82
CA ILE A 115 -8.14 -4.17 4.79
C ILE A 115 -7.03 -3.36 5.44
N VAL A 116 -7.40 -2.15 5.88
CA VAL A 116 -6.54 -1.21 6.58
C VAL A 116 -7.14 -0.91 7.95
N ILE A 117 -6.41 -1.22 9.01
CA ILE A 117 -6.78 -0.92 10.38
C ILE A 117 -6.10 0.38 10.79
N LEU A 118 -6.75 1.20 11.59
CA LEU A 118 -6.13 2.40 12.16
C LEU A 118 -5.36 2.05 13.44
N ASP A 119 -4.17 2.65 13.61
CA ASP A 119 -3.27 2.41 14.74
C ASP A 119 -3.85 2.92 16.07
N ASP A 120 -4.54 4.05 16.04
CA ASP A 120 -5.16 4.67 17.21
C ASP A 120 -6.43 5.44 16.80
N LEU A 121 -7.47 5.30 17.60
CA LEU A 121 -8.73 6.04 17.47
C LEU A 121 -8.96 7.03 18.63
N SER A 122 -8.08 7.07 19.63
CA SER A 122 -8.28 7.83 20.87
C SER A 122 -8.38 9.34 20.66
N HIS A 123 -7.78 9.85 19.57
CA HIS A 123 -7.83 11.27 19.19
C HIS A 123 -9.12 11.67 18.48
N LEU A 124 -9.95 10.69 18.08
CA LEU A 124 -11.26 10.92 17.49
C LEU A 124 -12.33 11.01 18.58
N SER A 125 -13.37 11.81 18.36
CA SER A 125 -14.53 11.82 19.25
C SER A 125 -15.23 10.46 19.25
N ILE A 126 -15.95 10.15 20.34
CA ILE A 126 -16.73 8.89 20.45
C ILE A 126 -17.68 8.70 19.26
N GLN A 127 -18.30 9.78 18.78
CA GLN A 127 -19.19 9.73 17.62
C GLN A 127 -18.45 9.36 16.33
N GLN A 128 -17.27 9.91 16.11
CA GLN A 128 -16.43 9.59 14.95
C GLN A 128 -15.94 8.13 15.02
N GLN A 129 -15.50 7.67 16.20
CA GLN A 129 -15.12 6.27 16.40
C GLN A 129 -16.27 5.32 16.06
N GLN A 130 -17.49 5.59 16.54
CA GLN A 130 -18.66 4.78 16.26
C GLN A 130 -19.01 4.78 14.77
N LYS A 131 -18.97 5.95 14.11
CA LYS A 131 -19.21 6.04 12.67
C LYS A 131 -18.17 5.25 11.87
N TYR A 132 -16.87 5.36 12.23
CA TYR A 132 -15.81 4.58 11.59
C TYR A 132 -16.06 3.09 11.72
N LEU A 133 -16.27 2.58 12.94
CA LEU A 133 -16.50 1.16 13.22
C LEU A 133 -17.78 0.61 12.57
N THR A 134 -18.78 1.45 12.38
CA THR A 134 -20.02 1.05 11.70
C THR A 134 -19.85 1.01 10.18
N HIS A 135 -19.02 1.88 9.63
CA HIS A 135 -18.82 2.02 8.19
C HIS A 135 -17.76 1.05 7.64
N TYR A 136 -16.74 0.76 8.45
CA TYR A 136 -15.63 -0.08 8.04
C TYR A 136 -15.92 -1.55 8.31
N GLN A 137 -16.00 -2.35 7.24
CA GLN A 137 -16.35 -3.76 7.30
C GLN A 137 -15.09 -4.64 7.26
N ASP A 138 -14.74 -5.24 8.42
CA ASP A 138 -13.67 -6.22 8.52
C ASP A 138 -14.22 -7.63 8.22
N MET A 139 -14.44 -7.92 6.96
CA MET A 139 -14.99 -9.20 6.50
C MET A 139 -14.49 -9.55 5.10
N MET A 140 -14.58 -10.83 4.73
CA MET A 140 -14.35 -11.24 3.34
C MET A 140 -15.38 -10.59 2.42
N ASP A 141 -14.97 -10.38 1.17
CA ASP A 141 -15.81 -9.77 0.12
C ASP A 141 -16.24 -8.32 0.43
N HIS A 142 -15.49 -7.63 1.30
CA HIS A 142 -15.63 -6.18 1.48
C HIS A 142 -15.41 -5.43 0.16
N GLN A 143 -15.73 -4.14 0.13
CA GLN A 143 -15.54 -3.31 -1.07
C GLN A 143 -14.56 -2.15 -0.83
N HIS A 144 -13.70 -2.27 0.19
CA HIS A 144 -12.71 -1.24 0.50
C HIS A 144 -11.54 -1.32 -0.47
N ILE A 145 -11.11 -0.16 -0.99
CA ILE A 145 -9.93 -0.02 -1.84
C ILE A 145 -8.97 0.92 -1.12
N HIS A 146 -7.73 0.47 -0.92
CA HIS A 146 -6.70 1.26 -0.24
C HIS A 146 -5.36 1.04 -0.92
N GLY A 147 -4.74 2.12 -1.41
CA GLY A 147 -3.39 2.06 -1.96
C GLY A 147 -2.34 1.54 -0.97
N ALA A 148 -2.61 1.70 0.33
CA ALA A 148 -1.78 1.16 1.42
C ALA A 148 -1.84 -0.37 1.56
N ASN A 149 -2.81 -1.05 0.93
CA ASN A 149 -2.96 -2.51 0.99
C ASN A 149 -3.60 -3.08 -0.28
N LEU A 150 -2.91 -2.88 -1.40
CA LEU A 150 -3.33 -3.29 -2.72
C LEU A 150 -2.24 -4.14 -3.36
N SER A 151 -2.58 -5.31 -3.89
CA SER A 151 -1.64 -6.19 -4.57
C SER A 151 -2.21 -6.68 -5.90
N PHE A 152 -1.35 -6.92 -6.88
CA PHE A 152 -1.80 -7.33 -8.22
C PHE A 152 -0.68 -7.98 -9.04
N SER A 153 -1.07 -8.71 -10.07
CA SER A 153 -0.13 -9.25 -11.04
C SER A 153 0.47 -8.15 -11.91
N ALA A 154 1.74 -8.28 -12.27
CA ALA A 154 2.41 -7.38 -13.19
C ALA A 154 1.69 -7.31 -14.54
N GLU A 155 1.13 -8.43 -15.00
CA GLU A 155 0.37 -8.53 -16.24
C GLU A 155 -0.89 -7.66 -16.20
N ALA A 156 -1.75 -7.81 -15.18
CA ALA A 156 -2.96 -7.00 -15.02
C ALA A 156 -2.63 -5.50 -14.92
N TYR A 157 -1.55 -5.16 -14.21
CA TYR A 157 -1.10 -3.77 -14.08
C TYR A 157 -0.70 -3.14 -15.42
N ILE A 158 0.09 -3.87 -16.24
CA ILE A 158 0.51 -3.40 -17.56
C ILE A 158 -0.69 -3.25 -18.48
N GLN A 159 -1.60 -4.24 -18.50
CA GLN A 159 -2.81 -4.19 -19.34
C GLN A 159 -3.73 -3.02 -18.97
N ALA A 160 -3.83 -2.69 -17.67
CA ALA A 160 -4.61 -1.54 -17.18
C ALA A 160 -3.95 -0.18 -17.48
N GLY A 161 -2.70 -0.17 -17.96
CA GLY A 161 -1.93 1.06 -18.21
C GLY A 161 -1.32 1.70 -16.97
N GLY A 162 -1.44 1.06 -15.81
CA GLY A 162 -0.87 1.51 -14.54
C GLY A 162 -1.70 2.56 -13.78
N PHE A 163 -1.12 3.09 -12.71
CA PHE A 163 -1.72 4.17 -11.93
C PHE A 163 -1.85 5.47 -12.74
N GLU A 164 -2.97 6.14 -12.60
CA GLU A 164 -3.18 7.46 -13.18
C GLU A 164 -2.45 8.55 -12.38
N PRO A 165 -1.96 9.60 -13.06
CA PRO A 165 -1.27 10.72 -12.40
C PRO A 165 -2.26 11.72 -11.79
N ILE A 166 -3.20 11.23 -10.99
CA ILE A 166 -4.24 12.02 -10.31
C ILE A 166 -3.87 12.28 -8.84
N PRO A 167 -4.36 13.36 -8.23
CA PRO A 167 -3.94 13.75 -6.88
C PRO A 167 -4.48 12.86 -5.77
N CYS A 168 -5.56 12.10 -6.03
CA CYS A 168 -6.19 11.15 -5.11
C CYS A 168 -7.03 10.14 -5.89
N HIS A 169 -7.42 9.02 -5.22
CA HIS A 169 -8.24 7.94 -5.81
C HIS A 169 -7.58 7.20 -6.99
N GLU A 170 -6.26 7.24 -7.10
CA GLU A 170 -5.52 6.50 -8.10
C GLU A 170 -5.67 4.99 -7.94
N ASP A 171 -5.83 4.52 -6.70
CA ASP A 171 -6.10 3.12 -6.33
C ASP A 171 -7.51 2.68 -6.76
N VAL A 172 -8.51 3.52 -6.52
CA VAL A 172 -9.89 3.29 -6.98
C VAL A 172 -9.93 3.22 -8.50
N SER A 173 -9.31 4.19 -9.20
CA SER A 173 -9.24 4.21 -10.67
C SER A 173 -8.58 2.94 -11.23
N LEU A 174 -7.51 2.45 -10.59
CA LEU A 174 -6.85 1.21 -11.01
C LEU A 174 -7.77 -0.01 -10.85
N ILE A 175 -8.45 -0.14 -9.73
CA ILE A 175 -9.38 -1.25 -9.49
C ILE A 175 -10.57 -1.19 -10.45
N GLU A 176 -11.10 -0.02 -10.76
CA GLU A 176 -12.13 0.13 -11.80
C GLU A 176 -11.67 -0.35 -13.18
N LYS A 177 -10.41 -0.10 -13.54
CA LYS A 177 -9.82 -0.63 -14.79
C LYS A 177 -9.73 -2.15 -14.75
N PHE A 178 -9.30 -2.74 -13.62
CA PHE A 178 -9.26 -4.20 -13.46
C PHE A 178 -10.66 -4.82 -13.59
N ILE A 179 -11.68 -4.22 -13.00
CA ILE A 179 -13.07 -4.66 -13.13
C ILE A 179 -13.53 -4.60 -14.60
N LYS A 180 -13.25 -3.50 -15.32
CA LYS A 180 -13.59 -3.34 -16.74
C LYS A 180 -12.89 -4.38 -17.64
N GLN A 181 -11.72 -4.86 -17.22
CA GLN A 181 -10.94 -5.88 -17.92
C GLN A 181 -11.30 -7.32 -17.47
N CYS A 182 -12.32 -7.47 -16.63
CA CYS A 182 -12.75 -8.76 -16.09
C CYS A 182 -11.65 -9.49 -15.30
N CYS A 183 -10.71 -8.76 -14.69
CA CYS A 183 -9.71 -9.33 -13.80
C CYS A 183 -10.39 -9.97 -12.58
N LYS A 184 -9.81 -11.09 -12.11
CA LYS A 184 -10.24 -11.74 -10.89
C LYS A 184 -9.69 -10.96 -9.69
N ILE A 185 -10.57 -10.28 -8.94
CA ILE A 185 -10.22 -9.51 -7.75
C ILE A 185 -10.66 -10.27 -6.50
N THR A 186 -9.76 -10.43 -5.54
CA THR A 186 -10.05 -11.00 -4.22
C THR A 186 -10.14 -9.88 -3.19
N TRP A 187 -11.26 -9.79 -2.48
CA TRP A 187 -11.49 -8.83 -1.41
C TRP A 187 -11.29 -9.56 -0.07
N SER A 188 -10.13 -9.37 0.55
CA SER A 188 -9.71 -10.23 1.66
C SER A 188 -9.42 -9.46 2.93
N ASN A 189 -10.12 -9.82 3.99
CA ASN A 189 -9.79 -9.33 5.33
C ASN A 189 -8.65 -10.10 6.01
N LEU A 190 -8.10 -11.13 5.37
CA LEU A 190 -6.90 -11.82 5.84
C LEU A 190 -5.61 -11.10 5.44
N VAL A 191 -5.65 -10.28 4.39
CA VAL A 191 -4.53 -9.43 3.97
C VAL A 191 -4.69 -8.10 4.72
N ARG A 192 -3.90 -7.91 5.78
CA ARG A 192 -4.11 -6.87 6.78
C ARG A 192 -2.90 -5.95 6.91
N VAL A 193 -3.18 -4.68 7.11
CA VAL A 193 -2.17 -3.69 7.50
C VAL A 193 -2.76 -2.73 8.54
N THR A 194 -1.89 -2.14 9.37
CA THR A 194 -2.24 -1.07 10.29
C THR A 194 -1.58 0.22 9.84
N THR A 195 -2.35 1.27 9.61
CA THR A 195 -1.84 2.56 9.14
C THR A 195 -2.07 3.67 10.15
N SER A 196 -1.30 4.74 10.00
CA SER A 196 -1.40 5.93 10.85
C SER A 196 -2.77 6.61 10.68
N SER A 197 -3.44 6.84 11.79
CA SER A 197 -4.71 7.55 11.89
C SER A 197 -4.55 9.08 11.96
N ARG A 198 -3.37 9.60 11.60
CA ARG A 198 -3.07 11.03 11.65
C ARG A 198 -4.11 11.84 10.85
N LEU A 199 -4.55 12.96 11.45
CA LEU A 199 -5.51 13.85 10.80
C LEU A 199 -4.86 14.78 9.75
N ASN A 200 -3.54 14.97 9.80
CA ASN A 200 -2.81 15.81 8.84
C ASN A 200 -2.20 14.94 7.73
N GLY A 201 -3.05 14.37 6.89
CA GLY A 201 -2.63 13.61 5.71
C GLY A 201 -2.23 14.52 4.54
N ARG A 202 -1.53 13.94 3.58
CA ARG A 202 -0.99 14.65 2.41
C ARG A 202 -1.89 14.57 1.18
N ALA A 203 -2.71 13.49 1.09
CA ALA A 203 -3.71 13.36 0.02
C ALA A 203 -4.93 14.25 0.33
N PRO A 204 -5.38 15.08 -0.61
CA PRO A 204 -6.47 16.03 -0.39
C PRO A 204 -7.78 15.39 0.09
N GLU A 205 -8.12 14.21 -0.42
CA GLU A 205 -9.34 13.45 -0.09
C GLU A 205 -9.01 12.04 0.41
N GLY A 206 -7.83 11.87 1.01
CA GLY A 206 -7.39 10.58 1.55
C GLY A 206 -8.02 10.25 2.91
N LEU A 207 -7.48 9.22 3.59
CA LEU A 207 -7.98 8.72 4.87
C LEU A 207 -8.11 9.84 5.93
N SER A 208 -7.14 10.74 6.03
CA SER A 208 -7.18 11.86 6.98
C SER A 208 -8.34 12.82 6.74
N TYR A 209 -8.69 13.07 5.47
CA TYR A 209 -9.88 13.85 5.11
C TYR A 209 -11.15 13.12 5.54
N PHE A 210 -11.26 11.84 5.24
CA PHE A 210 -12.40 11.01 5.66
C PHE A 210 -12.58 11.05 7.18
N LEU A 211 -11.50 10.84 7.97
CA LEU A 211 -11.56 10.86 9.45
C LEU A 211 -12.00 12.21 10.03
N LYS A 212 -11.63 13.32 9.38
CA LYS A 212 -12.07 14.67 9.81
C LYS A 212 -13.56 14.93 9.56
N HIS A 213 -14.16 14.24 8.58
CA HIS A 213 -15.54 14.47 8.16
C HIS A 213 -16.51 13.37 8.61
N LEU A 214 -16.02 12.44 9.44
CA LEU A 214 -16.86 11.51 10.19
C LEU A 214 -17.70 12.27 11.22
#